data_c65ef532dd85bd25eb84a116c8484c90
#
_entry.id   c65ef532dd85bd25eb84a116c8484c90
#
_cell.length_a   1.000
_cell.length_b   1.000
_cell.length_c   1.000
_cell.angle_alpha   90.00
_cell.angle_beta   90.00
_cell.angle_gamma   90.00
#
_symmetry.space_group_name_H-M   'P 1'
#
loop_
_entity.id
_entity.type
_entity.pdbx_description
1 polymer ?
#
loop_
_entity_poly.entity_id
_entity_poly.type
_entity_poly.pdbx_seq_one_letter_code
_entity_poly.pdbx_strand_id
1 'polypeptide(L)'
;MTVIWVVALLLCLALTGGAFLSIVQQPGYSVGRTISSNGDGSASNSNVSTPISVQSYDKLKNCAVDQRTPTNGITYLTHFNCGQVTTFQNGTTLRHFTIIAKENVTVPISNTGLKLQAWTYNGSIPGPTMRMTEGDQIQITLINSKDSIHPHSIHMHSIHAGAMDGVPGASGDSGMVLPGQSYTYHFSAQPFGVYPYHCHVEPIDQHINNGLYGMMIIDPKTPRPKMTEMAMLMNGYDLNYTKEGVDRLPTVQEVKTGLSENQHGNQVYTVNGVAFEYRDHPIHLVTGQPYRIYLVNMLEFDPINNFHLHGNLFQYYPSGTSLIPEYKNDIVSLMQGDRGIMEFNYAYPGTYMFHAHKTEFTMKGWMGMFDVTKPKEIGNMASMGMDVELVGKQSLASSSSAAAASITVTAPPLNPTTATTTGTQQ
;
A
#
# COMPACT_ATOMS: atom_id res chain seq x y z
N MET A 1 -17.17 -53.62 16.94
CA MET A 1 -16.35 -53.42 15.74
C MET A 1 -15.62 -52.10 15.81
N THR A 2 -14.69 -51.97 16.72
CA THR A 2 -13.99 -50.73 17.00
C THR A 2 -12.63 -51.04 17.62
N VAL A 3 -11.70 -51.59 16.89
CA VAL A 3 -10.27 -51.79 17.28
C VAL A 3 -9.43 -52.24 16.07
N ILE A 4 -9.32 -51.50 14.97
CA ILE A 4 -8.38 -51.82 13.87
C ILE A 4 -7.77 -50.56 13.23
N TRP A 5 -7.74 -49.40 13.85
CA TRP A 5 -7.11 -48.22 13.23
C TRP A 5 -5.96 -47.58 14.02
N VAL A 6 -5.36 -48.24 14.98
CA VAL A 6 -4.27 -47.67 15.81
C VAL A 6 -2.89 -48.30 15.54
N VAL A 7 -2.75 -49.26 14.65
CA VAL A 7 -1.45 -49.98 14.43
C VAL A 7 -0.75 -49.58 13.10
N ALA A 8 -1.29 -48.68 12.31
CA ALA A 8 -0.66 -48.30 11.03
C ALA A 8 0.21 -46.98 11.09
N LEU A 9 0.40 -46.35 12.26
CA LEU A 9 1.14 -45.11 12.36
C LEU A 9 2.49 -45.20 13.11
N LEU A 10 3.00 -46.39 13.36
CA LEU A 10 4.25 -46.56 14.13
C LEU A 10 5.34 -47.39 13.42
N LEU A 11 5.30 -47.53 12.10
CA LEU A 11 6.29 -48.36 11.34
C LEU A 11 6.95 -47.64 10.15
N CYS A 12 7.00 -46.32 10.14
CA CYS A 12 7.75 -45.55 9.12
C CYS A 12 8.87 -44.64 9.68
N LEU A 13 9.41 -44.98 10.85
CA LEU A 13 10.51 -44.22 11.46
C LEU A 13 11.73 -45.07 11.80
N ALA A 14 12.14 -45.92 10.88
CA ALA A 14 13.45 -46.55 10.98
C ALA A 14 13.87 -47.04 9.58
N LEU A 15 14.56 -46.23 8.81
CA LEU A 15 15.54 -46.60 7.77
C LEU A 15 15.73 -45.38 6.84
N THR A 16 16.60 -44.45 7.21
CA THR A 16 17.65 -43.89 6.34
C THR A 16 18.50 -42.93 7.21
N GLY A 17 19.55 -43.51 7.79
CA GLY A 17 20.66 -42.72 8.30
C GLY A 17 21.52 -42.30 7.11
N GLY A 18 21.96 -41.06 7.11
CA GLY A 18 22.87 -40.55 6.09
C GLY A 18 22.99 -39.03 6.25
N ALA A 19 23.85 -38.63 7.20
CA ALA A 19 24.19 -37.23 7.40
C ALA A 19 24.91 -36.66 6.19
N PHE A 20 24.48 -35.46 5.76
CA PHE A 20 25.38 -34.45 5.22
C PHE A 20 24.99 -33.11 5.80
N LEU A 21 25.67 -32.76 6.92
CA LEU A 21 25.69 -31.41 7.44
C LEU A 21 26.64 -30.59 6.56
N SER A 22 26.13 -29.87 5.59
CA SER A 22 26.89 -28.80 4.94
C SER A 22 26.61 -27.52 5.72
N ILE A 23 27.53 -27.20 6.63
CA ILE A 23 27.59 -25.89 7.31
C ILE A 23 28.00 -24.88 6.25
N VAL A 24 27.05 -24.12 5.72
CA VAL A 24 27.32 -22.88 5.00
C VAL A 24 27.63 -21.84 6.08
N GLN A 25 28.87 -21.53 6.25
CA GLN A 25 29.38 -20.46 7.10
C GLN A 25 28.94 -19.13 6.49
N GLN A 26 27.97 -18.46 7.08
CA GLN A 26 27.62 -17.08 6.77
C GLN A 26 28.68 -16.15 7.37
N PRO A 27 29.15 -15.13 6.65
CA PRO A 27 30.09 -14.17 7.20
C PRO A 27 29.42 -13.37 8.32
N GLY A 28 30.06 -13.41 9.49
CA GLY A 28 29.60 -12.75 10.70
C GLY A 28 29.56 -11.23 10.56
N TYR A 29 28.40 -10.64 10.81
CA TYR A 29 28.27 -9.22 11.05
C TYR A 29 28.55 -8.93 12.51
N SER A 30 29.62 -8.17 12.78
CA SER A 30 29.90 -7.65 14.11
C SER A 30 29.02 -6.46 14.42
N VAL A 31 28.20 -6.60 15.47
CA VAL A 31 27.41 -5.51 16.04
C VAL A 31 28.38 -4.59 16.81
N GLY A 32 28.63 -3.41 16.27
CA GLY A 32 29.39 -2.35 16.94
C GLY A 32 28.55 -1.68 18.03
N ARG A 33 28.85 -2.06 19.29
CA ARG A 33 28.34 -1.35 20.47
C ARG A 33 29.24 -0.13 20.70
N THR A 34 28.77 1.08 20.53
CA THR A 34 29.50 2.29 20.93
C THR A 34 29.40 2.47 22.43
N ILE A 35 30.43 2.09 23.13
CA ILE A 35 30.71 2.52 24.52
C ILE A 35 31.72 3.66 24.42
N SER A 36 31.38 4.84 24.85
CA SER A 36 32.31 5.95 25.04
C SER A 36 33.20 5.64 26.23
N SER A 37 34.50 5.47 26.02
CA SER A 37 35.52 5.63 27.07
C SER A 37 36.75 6.25 26.46
N ASN A 38 37.20 7.34 27.05
CA ASN A 38 38.46 8.02 26.77
C ASN A 38 39.69 7.08 27.03
N GLY A 39 40.68 7.09 26.14
CA GLY A 39 41.96 6.45 26.39
C GLY A 39 42.77 6.19 25.12
N ASP A 40 43.84 6.91 25.02
CA ASP A 40 44.98 6.91 24.10
C ASP A 40 45.30 5.73 23.20
N GLY A 41 45.60 6.07 21.95
CA GLY A 41 46.76 5.67 21.19
C GLY A 41 46.82 4.27 20.60
N SER A 42 46.48 4.15 19.34
CA SER A 42 47.33 3.43 18.34
C SER A 42 46.56 3.28 17.02
N ALA A 43 47.13 3.72 15.93
CA ALA A 43 46.57 3.69 14.60
C ALA A 43 46.45 2.26 14.07
N SER A 44 45.25 1.81 13.78
CA SER A 44 44.98 0.71 12.84
C SER A 44 44.14 1.22 11.69
N ASN A 45 44.67 1.14 10.46
CA ASN A 45 44.03 1.48 9.21
C ASN A 45 42.77 0.63 9.00
N SER A 46 41.63 1.11 9.42
CA SER A 46 40.33 0.66 8.91
C SER A 46 39.99 1.52 7.70
N ASN A 47 39.90 0.92 6.52
CA ASN A 47 39.38 1.54 5.32
C ASN A 47 37.89 1.90 5.54
N VAL A 48 37.64 3.00 6.23
CA VAL A 48 36.32 3.67 6.26
C VAL A 48 36.19 4.38 4.93
N SER A 49 35.36 3.85 4.04
CA SER A 49 35.01 4.53 2.81
C SER A 49 34.36 5.87 3.15
N THR A 50 35.03 6.96 2.81
CA THR A 50 34.51 8.31 2.99
C THR A 50 33.35 8.53 2.01
N PRO A 51 32.22 9.09 2.46
CA PRO A 51 31.10 9.42 1.55
C PRO A 51 31.52 10.49 0.55
N ILE A 52 31.24 10.28 -0.74
CA ILE A 52 31.40 11.31 -1.77
C ILE A 52 30.11 12.10 -1.84
N SER A 53 30.16 13.34 -1.48
CA SER A 53 29.18 14.41 -1.65
C SER A 53 27.70 13.99 -1.76
N VAL A 54 26.90 14.46 -0.83
CA VAL A 54 25.44 14.49 -0.91
C VAL A 54 25.03 15.37 -2.06
N GLN A 55 24.84 14.81 -3.25
CA GLN A 55 24.05 15.47 -4.27
C GLN A 55 22.70 14.78 -4.36
N SER A 56 21.66 15.58 -4.26
CA SER A 56 20.25 15.22 -4.39
C SER A 56 19.88 14.79 -5.82
N TYR A 57 20.71 13.96 -6.46
CA TYR A 57 20.45 13.49 -7.82
C TYR A 57 19.98 12.05 -7.77
N ASP A 58 18.69 11.86 -7.97
CA ASP A 58 18.13 10.54 -8.14
C ASP A 58 18.10 10.16 -9.63
N LYS A 59 18.57 8.94 -9.93
CA LYS A 59 18.46 8.35 -11.27
C LYS A 59 17.03 7.96 -11.63
N LEU A 60 16.12 7.93 -10.65
CA LEU A 60 14.71 7.61 -10.83
C LEU A 60 13.96 8.91 -11.16
N LYS A 61 13.54 9.07 -12.39
CA LYS A 61 13.02 10.32 -12.97
C LYS A 61 11.77 10.93 -12.30
N ASN A 62 11.07 10.23 -11.44
CA ASN A 62 9.82 10.69 -10.82
C ASN A 62 9.90 10.60 -9.29
N CYS A 63 11.07 10.77 -8.72
CA CYS A 63 11.32 10.62 -7.31
C CYS A 63 11.52 11.97 -6.65
N ALA A 64 10.66 12.33 -5.72
CA ALA A 64 10.88 13.46 -4.84
C ALA A 64 11.96 13.11 -3.80
N VAL A 65 12.93 13.98 -3.62
CA VAL A 65 13.86 13.91 -2.48
C VAL A 65 13.18 14.43 -1.21
N ASP A 66 12.01 14.99 -1.38
CA ASP A 66 11.20 15.59 -0.34
C ASP A 66 10.52 14.51 0.50
N GLN A 67 10.73 14.57 1.80
CA GLN A 67 10.11 13.66 2.77
C GLN A 67 8.65 14.04 3.09
N ARG A 68 8.11 15.08 2.45
CA ARG A 68 6.70 15.46 2.64
C ARG A 68 5.81 14.39 2.01
N THR A 69 4.84 13.94 2.78
CA THR A 69 3.82 13.04 2.29
C THR A 69 2.71 13.85 1.62
N PRO A 70 2.17 13.38 0.50
CA PRO A 70 1.01 14.01 -0.13
C PRO A 70 -0.18 14.05 0.83
N THR A 71 -0.90 15.16 0.83
CA THR A 71 -2.04 15.37 1.74
C THR A 71 -3.38 14.93 1.16
N ASN A 72 -3.39 14.41 -0.08
CA ASN A 72 -4.59 13.92 -0.76
C ASN A 72 -4.27 12.76 -1.71
N GLY A 73 -5.28 12.00 -2.08
CA GLY A 73 -5.15 10.82 -2.96
C GLY A 73 -4.62 11.15 -4.36
N ILE A 74 -4.90 12.36 -4.86
CA ILE A 74 -4.45 12.81 -6.18
C ILE A 74 -2.94 12.94 -6.24
N THR A 75 -2.36 13.67 -5.29
CA THR A 75 -0.90 13.84 -5.24
C THR A 75 -0.19 12.54 -4.85
N TYR A 76 -0.83 11.70 -4.03
CA TYR A 76 -0.28 10.40 -3.64
C TYR A 76 -0.04 9.48 -4.85
N LEU A 77 -0.91 9.55 -5.86
CA LEU A 77 -0.88 8.67 -7.03
C LEU A 77 0.49 8.62 -7.73
N THR A 78 1.19 9.76 -7.77
CA THR A 78 2.47 9.89 -8.49
C THR A 78 3.63 10.36 -7.62
N HIS A 79 3.40 10.49 -6.32
CA HIS A 79 4.44 10.96 -5.40
C HIS A 79 5.21 9.78 -4.80
N PHE A 80 6.44 9.58 -5.27
CA PHE A 80 7.37 8.57 -4.76
C PHE A 80 8.46 9.24 -3.95
N ASN A 81 8.67 8.79 -2.71
CA ASN A 81 9.73 9.26 -1.82
C ASN A 81 10.95 8.35 -1.95
N CYS A 82 12.07 8.88 -2.42
CA CYS A 82 13.32 8.13 -2.58
C CYS A 82 14.29 8.25 -1.40
N GLY A 83 13.90 8.97 -0.35
CA GLY A 83 14.74 9.22 0.80
C GLY A 83 15.95 10.11 0.49
N GLN A 84 16.78 10.32 1.49
CA GLN A 84 18.09 10.94 1.31
C GLN A 84 19.08 9.91 0.78
N VAL A 85 19.72 10.19 -0.36
CA VAL A 85 20.60 9.24 -1.06
C VAL A 85 22.05 9.61 -0.83
N THR A 86 22.85 8.64 -0.39
CA THR A 86 24.32 8.73 -0.26
C THR A 86 24.94 7.59 -1.05
N THR A 87 25.83 7.91 -2.00
CA THR A 87 26.61 6.92 -2.75
C THR A 87 28.04 6.90 -2.24
N PHE A 88 28.53 5.74 -1.85
CA PHE A 88 29.89 5.53 -1.37
C PHE A 88 30.86 5.24 -2.53
N GLN A 89 32.16 5.38 -2.29
CA GLN A 89 33.22 5.15 -3.29
C GLN A 89 33.23 3.73 -3.87
N ASN A 90 32.79 2.75 -3.08
CA ASN A 90 32.67 1.36 -3.52
C ASN A 90 31.42 1.10 -4.38
N GLY A 91 30.65 2.14 -4.72
CA GLY A 91 29.42 2.05 -5.51
C GLY A 91 28.16 1.68 -4.72
N THR A 92 28.27 1.43 -3.40
CA THR A 92 27.09 1.16 -2.55
C THR A 92 26.25 2.43 -2.43
N THR A 93 24.94 2.28 -2.55
CA THR A 93 23.97 3.36 -2.31
C THR A 93 23.25 3.12 -0.97
N LEU A 94 23.25 4.14 -0.14
CA LEU A 94 22.44 4.20 1.09
C LEU A 94 21.26 5.15 0.87
N ARG A 95 20.04 4.70 1.22
CA ARG A 95 18.85 5.55 1.29
C ARG A 95 18.36 5.65 2.72
N HIS A 96 18.17 6.87 3.17
CA HIS A 96 17.64 7.16 4.49
C HIS A 96 16.29 7.82 4.40
N PHE A 97 15.29 7.16 5.00
CA PHE A 97 13.91 7.66 5.15
C PHE A 97 13.66 8.06 6.60
N THR A 98 12.96 9.17 6.80
CA THR A 98 12.46 9.56 8.12
C THR A 98 10.94 9.48 8.11
N ILE A 99 10.40 8.67 9.00
CA ILE A 99 8.97 8.45 9.18
C ILE A 99 8.57 8.92 10.58
N ILE A 100 7.56 9.78 10.66
CA ILE A 100 7.07 10.31 11.93
C ILE A 100 5.67 9.73 12.17
N ALA A 101 5.52 8.89 13.19
CA ALA A 101 4.22 8.44 13.66
C ALA A 101 3.57 9.57 14.47
N LYS A 102 2.33 9.91 14.16
CA LYS A 102 1.51 10.93 14.84
C LYS A 102 0.11 10.42 15.05
N GLU A 103 -0.44 10.68 16.21
CA GLU A 103 -1.84 10.40 16.55
C GLU A 103 -2.69 11.68 16.48
N ASN A 104 -4.02 11.49 16.53
CA ASN A 104 -5.01 12.57 16.55
C ASN A 104 -4.89 13.56 15.38
N VAL A 105 -4.47 13.08 14.21
CA VAL A 105 -4.41 13.88 13.00
C VAL A 105 -5.77 13.82 12.29
N THR A 106 -6.38 14.99 12.06
CA THR A 106 -7.63 15.07 11.28
C THR A 106 -7.32 14.91 9.79
N VAL A 107 -7.73 13.79 9.19
CA VAL A 107 -7.51 13.48 7.77
C VAL A 107 -8.85 13.42 7.03
N PRO A 108 -9.01 14.09 5.89
CA PRO A 108 -10.19 13.91 5.04
C PRO A 108 -10.14 12.51 4.41
N ILE A 109 -11.24 11.76 4.51
CA ILE A 109 -11.40 10.43 3.91
C ILE A 109 -12.51 10.38 2.85
N SER A 110 -13.12 11.52 2.54
CA SER A 110 -14.02 11.69 1.41
C SER A 110 -14.05 13.15 0.94
N ASN A 111 -14.43 13.36 -0.30
CA ASN A 111 -14.65 14.70 -0.88
C ASN A 111 -15.94 15.36 -0.38
N THR A 112 -16.79 14.63 0.35
CA THR A 112 -18.05 15.14 0.94
C THR A 112 -17.88 15.67 2.36
N GLY A 113 -16.65 15.78 2.85
CA GLY A 113 -16.33 16.37 4.16
C GLY A 113 -16.21 15.35 5.32
N LEU A 114 -16.31 14.04 5.05
CA LEU A 114 -16.06 13.03 6.07
C LEU A 114 -14.57 13.02 6.45
N LYS A 115 -14.29 13.03 7.74
CA LYS A 115 -12.92 13.09 8.29
C LYS A 115 -12.73 11.99 9.33
N LEU A 116 -11.49 11.50 9.41
CA LEU A 116 -11.02 10.54 10.39
C LEU A 116 -10.09 11.25 11.37
N GLN A 117 -10.21 10.96 12.67
CA GLN A 117 -9.16 11.24 13.65
C GLN A 117 -8.16 10.10 13.58
N ALA A 118 -7.10 10.33 12.86
CA ALA A 118 -6.22 9.27 12.38
C ALA A 118 -4.93 9.16 13.18
N TRP A 119 -4.30 8.00 13.10
CA TRP A 119 -2.90 7.78 13.38
C TRP A 119 -2.16 7.69 12.05
N THR A 120 -1.08 8.41 11.90
CA THR A 120 -0.51 8.63 10.58
C THR A 120 0.99 8.44 10.56
N TYR A 121 1.51 7.99 9.43
CA TYR A 121 2.92 8.19 9.09
C TYR A 121 3.07 9.48 8.27
N ASN A 122 3.86 10.43 8.79
CA ASN A 122 4.10 11.78 8.22
C ASN A 122 2.84 12.65 8.02
N GLY A 123 1.76 12.39 8.78
CA GLY A 123 0.58 13.25 8.80
C GLY A 123 -0.43 12.98 7.70
N SER A 124 -0.33 11.88 6.96
CA SER A 124 -1.30 11.48 5.92
C SER A 124 -1.63 10.00 5.95
N ILE A 125 -2.72 9.62 5.28
CA ILE A 125 -3.10 8.24 4.98
C ILE A 125 -3.29 8.12 3.46
N PRO A 126 -2.62 7.13 2.82
CA PRO A 126 -1.57 6.27 3.37
C PRO A 126 -0.32 7.05 3.78
N GLY A 127 0.59 6.42 4.52
CA GLY A 127 1.95 6.90 4.73
C GLY A 127 2.76 6.94 3.42
N PRO A 128 3.98 7.51 3.39
CA PRO A 128 4.75 7.74 2.16
C PRO A 128 4.95 6.48 1.33
N THR A 129 4.83 6.57 -0.01
CA THR A 129 5.33 5.53 -0.90
C THR A 129 6.84 5.62 -0.98
N MET A 130 7.54 4.76 -0.24
CA MET A 130 9.00 4.70 -0.25
C MET A 130 9.50 3.96 -1.48
N ARG A 131 10.49 4.52 -2.21
CA ARG A 131 11.04 3.90 -3.42
C ARG A 131 12.55 3.77 -3.35
N MET A 132 13.06 2.60 -3.71
CA MET A 132 14.45 2.23 -3.65
C MET A 132 14.80 1.27 -4.78
N THR A 133 16.07 0.96 -4.98
CA THR A 133 16.54 0.00 -5.98
C THR A 133 17.10 -1.23 -5.29
N GLU A 134 16.90 -2.39 -5.88
CA GLU A 134 17.44 -3.65 -5.38
C GLU A 134 18.96 -3.58 -5.16
N GLY A 135 19.38 -3.91 -3.96
CA GLY A 135 20.79 -3.84 -3.50
C GLY A 135 21.15 -2.53 -2.79
N ASP A 136 20.27 -1.51 -2.77
CA ASP A 136 20.47 -0.34 -1.91
C ASP A 136 20.50 -0.75 -0.44
N GLN A 137 21.34 -0.10 0.35
CA GLN A 137 21.29 -0.18 1.81
C GLN A 137 20.23 0.80 2.31
N ILE A 138 19.34 0.34 3.16
CA ILE A 138 18.19 1.11 3.60
C ILE A 138 18.30 1.41 5.08
N GLN A 139 17.99 2.66 5.43
CA GLN A 139 17.74 3.12 6.79
C GLN A 139 16.35 3.75 6.84
N ILE A 140 15.50 3.28 7.73
CA ILE A 140 14.21 3.92 8.02
C ILE A 140 14.22 4.32 9.48
N THR A 141 14.30 5.62 9.76
CA THR A 141 14.18 6.14 11.11
C THR A 141 12.71 6.45 11.41
N LEU A 142 12.09 5.62 12.25
CA LEU A 142 10.79 5.92 12.85
C LEU A 142 11.01 6.84 14.05
N ILE A 143 10.27 7.94 14.07
CA ILE A 143 10.15 8.83 15.21
C ILE A 143 8.70 8.76 15.69
N ASN A 144 8.47 8.27 16.90
CA ASN A 144 7.15 8.37 17.51
C ASN A 144 7.00 9.75 18.12
N SER A 145 5.98 10.51 17.69
CA SER A 145 5.73 11.86 18.20
C SER A 145 5.64 11.86 19.72
N LYS A 146 6.20 12.89 20.36
CA LYS A 146 6.07 13.08 21.82
C LYS A 146 4.61 13.27 22.27
N ASP A 147 3.75 13.70 21.34
CA ASP A 147 2.32 13.95 21.59
C ASP A 147 1.46 12.69 21.34
N SER A 148 2.05 11.58 20.90
CA SER A 148 1.41 10.27 20.85
C SER A 148 1.24 9.71 22.26
N ILE A 149 0.26 8.82 22.44
CA ILE A 149 0.03 8.11 23.70
C ILE A 149 0.34 6.63 23.61
N HIS A 150 0.42 6.08 22.38
CA HIS A 150 0.72 4.67 22.13
C HIS A 150 2.15 4.49 21.60
N PRO A 151 2.77 3.32 21.85
CA PRO A 151 3.95 2.91 21.10
C PRO A 151 3.60 2.62 19.65
N HIS A 152 4.57 2.80 18.76
CA HIS A 152 4.42 2.48 17.34
C HIS A 152 5.64 1.73 16.83
N SER A 153 5.49 1.02 15.70
CA SER A 153 6.58 0.34 15.01
C SER A 153 6.41 0.49 13.50
N ILE A 154 7.39 0.00 12.72
CA ILE A 154 7.24 -0.26 11.29
C ILE A 154 7.63 -1.71 11.05
N HIS A 155 6.64 -2.51 10.66
CA HIS A 155 6.82 -3.85 10.11
C HIS A 155 6.79 -3.76 8.58
N MET A 156 7.78 -4.37 7.92
CA MET A 156 7.96 -4.30 6.47
C MET A 156 7.86 -5.72 5.89
N HIS A 157 7.09 -5.89 4.82
CA HIS A 157 6.93 -7.21 4.18
C HIS A 157 8.09 -7.61 3.25
N SER A 158 9.25 -6.99 3.39
CA SER A 158 10.49 -7.33 2.65
C SER A 158 11.39 -8.29 3.44
N ILE A 159 12.51 -8.72 2.85
CA ILE A 159 13.48 -9.58 3.54
C ILE A 159 14.40 -8.73 4.39
N HIS A 160 14.46 -9.03 5.69
CA HIS A 160 15.33 -8.38 6.67
C HIS A 160 15.64 -9.31 7.84
N ALA A 161 16.57 -8.91 8.72
CA ALA A 161 16.85 -9.64 9.95
C ALA A 161 15.68 -9.53 10.94
N GLY A 162 15.42 -10.57 11.74
CA GLY A 162 14.34 -10.57 12.72
C GLY A 162 14.40 -9.41 13.72
N ALA A 163 15.60 -8.92 14.08
CA ALA A 163 15.75 -7.72 14.91
C ALA A 163 15.22 -6.43 14.26
N MET A 164 14.96 -6.44 12.95
CA MET A 164 14.44 -5.31 12.18
C MET A 164 12.96 -5.49 11.80
N ASP A 165 12.30 -6.51 12.32
CA ASP A 165 10.95 -6.91 11.93
C ASP A 165 9.84 -5.95 12.43
N GLY A 166 10.11 -5.16 13.46
CA GLY A 166 9.15 -4.20 13.99
C GLY A 166 7.99 -4.84 14.78
N VAL A 167 8.16 -6.10 15.24
CA VAL A 167 7.16 -6.85 15.99
C VAL A 167 7.48 -6.82 17.49
N PRO A 168 6.56 -6.35 18.36
CA PRO A 168 6.77 -6.35 19.81
C PRO A 168 7.11 -7.73 20.37
N GLY A 169 8.11 -7.78 21.25
CA GLY A 169 8.54 -9.02 21.89
C GLY A 169 9.38 -9.96 21.01
N ALA A 170 9.23 -9.93 19.70
CA ALA A 170 10.02 -10.73 18.76
C ALA A 170 11.27 -10.00 18.28
N SER A 171 11.20 -8.69 18.12
CA SER A 171 12.20 -7.85 17.46
C SER A 171 12.97 -6.94 18.44
N GLY A 172 12.85 -7.16 19.75
CA GLY A 172 13.46 -6.26 20.75
C GLY A 172 12.94 -4.83 20.64
N ASP A 173 13.85 -3.85 20.68
CA ASP A 173 13.48 -2.41 20.68
C ASP A 173 12.82 -1.94 19.36
N SER A 174 12.98 -2.66 18.25
CA SER A 174 12.39 -2.28 16.96
C SER A 174 10.87 -2.42 16.94
N GLY A 175 10.32 -3.31 17.77
CA GLY A 175 8.88 -3.59 17.83
C GLY A 175 8.07 -2.59 18.63
N MET A 176 8.68 -1.70 19.40
CA MET A 176 7.96 -0.83 20.34
C MET A 176 8.69 0.50 20.57
N VAL A 177 8.50 1.45 19.65
CA VAL A 177 9.04 2.81 19.78
C VAL A 177 8.09 3.65 20.61
N LEU A 178 8.47 4.00 21.84
CA LEU A 178 7.63 4.76 22.77
C LEU A 178 7.47 6.22 22.34
N PRO A 179 6.43 6.93 22.82
CA PRO A 179 6.24 8.36 22.56
C PRO A 179 7.50 9.18 22.86
N GLY A 180 7.90 10.03 21.94
CA GLY A 180 9.11 10.85 22.04
C GLY A 180 10.41 10.14 21.71
N GLN A 181 10.38 8.83 21.43
CA GLN A 181 11.55 8.03 21.05
C GLN A 181 11.65 7.84 19.53
N SER A 182 12.78 7.30 19.10
CA SER A 182 13.01 6.90 17.71
C SER A 182 13.76 5.58 17.63
N TYR A 183 13.58 4.87 16.53
CA TYR A 183 14.32 3.68 16.18
C TYR A 183 14.69 3.70 14.69
N THR A 184 15.89 3.19 14.32
CA THR A 184 16.31 3.13 12.93
C THR A 184 16.43 1.68 12.48
N TYR A 185 15.58 1.30 11.53
CA TYR A 185 15.60 -0.01 10.87
C TYR A 185 16.67 -0.01 9.79
N HIS A 186 17.38 -1.14 9.64
CA HIS A 186 18.44 -1.32 8.66
C HIS A 186 18.25 -2.62 7.89
N PHE A 187 18.24 -2.57 6.57
CA PHE A 187 18.19 -3.77 5.72
C PHE A 187 18.74 -3.48 4.33
N SER A 188 18.99 -4.54 3.54
CA SER A 188 19.24 -4.41 2.10
C SER A 188 17.95 -4.53 1.34
N ALA A 189 17.70 -3.62 0.40
CA ALA A 189 16.53 -3.66 -0.46
C ALA A 189 16.56 -4.92 -1.35
N GLN A 190 15.77 -5.95 -1.00
CA GLN A 190 15.68 -7.21 -1.75
C GLN A 190 14.49 -8.08 -1.29
N PRO A 191 14.00 -8.93 -2.22
CA PRO A 191 14.15 -8.83 -3.66
C PRO A 191 13.38 -7.60 -4.21
N PHE A 192 13.53 -7.26 -5.49
CA PHE A 192 12.69 -6.25 -6.10
C PHE A 192 11.20 -6.65 -6.04
N GLY A 193 10.31 -5.66 -5.98
CA GLY A 193 8.87 -5.90 -5.86
C GLY A 193 8.12 -4.74 -5.22
N VAL A 194 6.85 -5.00 -4.89
CA VAL A 194 5.96 -4.09 -4.16
C VAL A 194 5.70 -4.66 -2.78
N TYR A 195 5.76 -3.83 -1.75
CA TYR A 195 5.67 -4.29 -0.36
C TYR A 195 4.83 -3.33 0.47
N PRO A 196 3.84 -3.81 1.23
CA PRO A 196 3.24 -3.01 2.28
C PRO A 196 4.23 -2.83 3.45
N TYR A 197 4.03 -1.76 4.20
CA TYR A 197 4.56 -1.60 5.55
C TYR A 197 3.45 -1.05 6.46
N HIS A 198 3.45 -1.43 7.72
CA HIS A 198 2.45 -1.00 8.68
C HIS A 198 2.95 -1.08 10.13
N CYS A 199 2.20 -0.50 11.05
CA CYS A 199 2.45 -0.69 12.48
C CYS A 199 2.06 -2.12 12.89
N HIS A 200 2.87 -2.74 13.74
CA HIS A 200 2.60 -4.10 14.24
C HIS A 200 2.45 -4.14 15.77
N VAL A 201 2.23 -2.98 16.41
CA VAL A 201 1.90 -2.92 17.84
C VAL A 201 0.45 -3.35 18.03
N GLU A 202 0.19 -4.13 19.07
CA GLU A 202 -1.16 -4.59 19.43
C GLU A 202 -2.03 -3.45 20.00
N PRO A 203 -3.33 -3.42 19.63
CA PRO A 203 -4.05 -4.25 18.68
C PRO A 203 -3.71 -3.85 17.23
N ILE A 204 -3.20 -4.80 16.43
CA ILE A 204 -2.66 -4.53 15.08
C ILE A 204 -3.72 -3.95 14.15
N ASP A 205 -4.91 -4.53 14.16
CA ASP A 205 -6.07 -4.12 13.37
C ASP A 205 -6.48 -2.66 13.68
N GLN A 206 -6.41 -2.23 14.94
CA GLN A 206 -6.65 -0.84 15.32
C GLN A 206 -5.59 0.10 14.73
N HIS A 207 -4.31 -0.25 14.81
CA HIS A 207 -3.23 0.56 14.26
C HIS A 207 -3.35 0.71 12.74
N ILE A 208 -3.71 -0.36 12.03
CA ILE A 208 -3.93 -0.34 10.58
C ILE A 208 -5.20 0.46 10.25
N ASN A 209 -6.34 0.17 10.90
CA ASN A 209 -7.60 0.89 10.65
C ASN A 209 -7.48 2.40 10.91
N ASN A 210 -6.68 2.80 11.89
CA ASN A 210 -6.41 4.22 12.17
C ASN A 210 -5.48 4.89 11.15
N GLY A 211 -4.78 4.12 10.27
CA GLY A 211 -4.05 4.70 9.15
C GLY A 211 -2.53 4.49 9.15
N LEU A 212 -1.98 3.69 10.07
CA LEU A 212 -0.52 3.44 10.13
C LEU A 212 -0.08 2.36 9.14
N TYR A 213 -0.14 2.67 7.86
CA TYR A 213 0.30 1.81 6.76
C TYR A 213 0.75 2.62 5.54
N GLY A 214 1.50 1.97 4.65
CA GLY A 214 1.95 2.54 3.39
C GLY A 214 2.57 1.49 2.46
N MET A 215 3.24 1.94 1.41
CA MET A 215 3.83 1.11 0.37
C MET A 215 5.32 1.35 0.23
N MET A 216 6.09 0.27 -0.01
CA MET A 216 7.47 0.33 -0.51
C MET A 216 7.53 -0.27 -1.90
N ILE A 217 8.33 0.33 -2.78
CA ILE A 217 8.66 -0.16 -4.11
C ILE A 217 10.17 -0.38 -4.15
N ILE A 218 10.58 -1.61 -4.42
CA ILE A 218 11.96 -1.96 -4.70
C ILE A 218 12.07 -2.21 -6.20
N ASP A 219 12.70 -1.28 -6.91
CA ASP A 219 12.93 -1.42 -8.35
C ASP A 219 13.99 -2.48 -8.64
N PRO A 220 13.85 -3.29 -9.69
CA PRO A 220 14.87 -4.24 -10.09
C PRO A 220 16.14 -3.54 -10.61
N LYS A 221 17.31 -4.18 -10.43
CA LYS A 221 18.57 -3.71 -11.02
C LYS A 221 18.51 -3.60 -12.55
N THR A 222 17.81 -4.53 -13.20
CA THR A 222 17.45 -4.42 -14.60
C THR A 222 16.14 -3.66 -14.70
N PRO A 223 16.17 -2.39 -15.17
CA PRO A 223 14.98 -1.55 -15.14
C PRO A 223 13.82 -2.15 -15.95
N ARG A 224 12.61 -2.06 -15.43
CA ARG A 224 11.40 -2.35 -16.20
C ARG A 224 11.26 -1.37 -17.39
N PRO A 225 10.50 -1.72 -18.43
CA PRO A 225 10.17 -0.77 -19.50
C PRO A 225 9.60 0.53 -18.94
N LYS A 226 9.96 1.67 -19.55
CA LYS A 226 9.44 2.98 -19.12
C LYS A 226 7.94 3.06 -19.37
N MET A 227 7.21 3.46 -18.37
CA MET A 227 5.76 3.66 -18.36
C MET A 227 5.42 4.88 -17.51
N THR A 228 4.23 5.41 -17.64
CA THR A 228 3.68 6.32 -16.63
C THR A 228 3.25 5.51 -15.42
N GLU A 229 3.73 5.88 -14.24
CA GLU A 229 3.61 5.06 -13.03
C GLU A 229 2.66 5.70 -12.02
N MET A 230 1.89 4.86 -11.35
CA MET A 230 0.91 5.23 -10.33
C MET A 230 1.00 4.28 -9.14
N ALA A 231 0.84 4.81 -7.93
CA ALA A 231 0.71 4.03 -6.70
C ALA A 231 -0.76 4.03 -6.26
N MET A 232 -1.36 2.86 -6.09
CA MET A 232 -2.72 2.69 -5.57
C MET A 232 -2.72 1.75 -4.38
N LEU A 233 -3.07 2.29 -3.22
CA LEU A 233 -3.21 1.53 -1.99
C LEU A 233 -4.68 1.53 -1.57
N MET A 234 -5.26 0.34 -1.49
CA MET A 234 -6.66 0.11 -1.16
C MET A 234 -6.82 -0.15 0.33
N ASN A 235 -7.77 0.50 0.96
CA ASN A 235 -8.16 0.25 2.35
C ASN A 235 -9.63 0.62 2.58
N GLY A 236 -10.14 0.25 3.76
CA GLY A 236 -11.43 0.67 4.29
C GLY A 236 -11.28 1.18 5.71
N TYR A 237 -12.34 1.81 6.21
CA TYR A 237 -12.38 2.32 7.59
C TYR A 237 -13.64 1.87 8.29
N ASP A 238 -13.47 1.24 9.44
CA ASP A 238 -14.49 1.11 10.48
C ASP A 238 -14.47 2.38 11.33
N LEU A 239 -15.42 3.27 11.09
CA LEU A 239 -15.50 4.57 11.77
C LEU A 239 -15.89 4.45 13.25
N ASN A 240 -16.44 3.32 13.66
CA ASN A 240 -16.80 3.07 15.06
C ASN A 240 -15.59 2.58 15.85
N TYR A 241 -14.75 1.77 15.22
CA TYR A 241 -13.54 1.22 15.83
C TYR A 241 -12.54 2.30 16.25
N THR A 242 -12.44 3.38 15.49
CA THR A 242 -11.53 4.49 15.80
C THR A 242 -11.98 5.34 16.99
N LYS A 243 -13.24 5.21 17.45
CA LYS A 243 -13.79 6.05 18.54
C LYS A 243 -13.67 5.43 19.92
N GLU A 244 -13.74 4.13 20.04
CA GLU A 244 -13.98 3.45 21.31
C GLU A 244 -12.84 2.52 21.74
N GLY A 245 -11.87 2.23 20.88
CA GLY A 245 -10.76 1.30 21.14
C GLY A 245 -11.30 0.00 21.74
N VAL A 246 -11.63 -1.00 20.95
CA VAL A 246 -12.16 -2.25 21.48
C VAL A 246 -11.02 -3.10 22.04
N ASP A 247 -10.71 -2.87 23.30
CA ASP A 247 -9.64 -3.58 24.03
C ASP A 247 -10.00 -5.02 24.42
N ARG A 248 -11.07 -5.62 23.88
CA ARG A 248 -11.47 -6.95 24.28
C ARG A 248 -11.65 -7.93 23.13
N LEU A 249 -11.14 -9.11 23.31
CA LEU A 249 -11.47 -10.24 22.44
C LEU A 249 -12.98 -10.56 22.55
N PRO A 250 -13.64 -10.94 21.44
CA PRO A 250 -15.04 -11.34 21.46
C PRO A 250 -15.26 -12.51 22.43
N THR A 251 -16.35 -12.49 23.14
CA THR A 251 -16.72 -13.60 24.04
C THR A 251 -17.06 -14.85 23.22
N VAL A 252 -16.95 -16.04 23.85
CA VAL A 252 -17.33 -17.30 23.18
C VAL A 252 -18.79 -17.27 22.72
N GLN A 253 -19.66 -16.54 23.39
CA GLN A 253 -21.06 -16.40 22.99
C GLN A 253 -21.20 -15.52 21.75
N GLU A 254 -20.50 -14.40 21.66
CA GLU A 254 -20.47 -13.53 20.48
C GLU A 254 -19.97 -14.28 19.25
N VAL A 255 -18.88 -15.05 19.40
CA VAL A 255 -18.36 -15.92 18.32
C VAL A 255 -19.39 -16.96 17.89
N LYS A 256 -20.11 -17.60 18.84
CA LYS A 256 -21.09 -18.64 18.53
C LYS A 256 -22.36 -18.12 17.86
N THR A 257 -22.80 -16.91 18.21
CA THR A 257 -24.04 -16.33 17.70
C THR A 257 -23.81 -15.54 16.40
N GLY A 258 -22.55 -15.20 16.08
CA GLY A 258 -22.23 -14.30 14.98
C GLY A 258 -22.82 -12.88 15.17
N LEU A 259 -23.30 -12.59 16.37
CA LEU A 259 -23.95 -11.34 16.76
C LEU A 259 -23.08 -10.66 17.82
N SER A 260 -21.86 -10.29 17.47
CA SER A 260 -21.13 -9.33 18.28
C SER A 260 -21.79 -7.96 18.08
N GLU A 261 -22.25 -7.33 19.15
CA GLU A 261 -22.67 -5.91 19.12
C GLU A 261 -21.49 -5.01 18.72
N ASN A 262 -20.26 -5.54 18.77
CA ASN A 262 -19.01 -4.93 18.31
C ASN A 262 -18.53 -5.57 17.01
N GLN A 263 -19.41 -5.86 16.06
CA GLN A 263 -19.00 -6.38 14.77
C GLN A 263 -18.26 -5.29 14.01
N HIS A 264 -16.93 -5.51 13.84
CA HIS A 264 -16.12 -4.65 13.01
C HIS A 264 -16.52 -4.80 11.54
N GLY A 265 -16.56 -3.69 10.85
CA GLY A 265 -16.89 -3.67 9.43
C GLY A 265 -16.70 -2.30 8.82
N ASN A 266 -16.15 -2.28 7.62
CA ASN A 266 -15.87 -1.03 6.92
C ASN A 266 -17.14 -0.31 6.51
N GLN A 267 -17.29 0.96 6.86
CA GLN A 267 -18.33 1.84 6.38
C GLN A 267 -17.89 2.65 5.16
N VAL A 268 -16.57 2.82 4.96
CA VAL A 268 -15.97 3.59 3.88
C VAL A 268 -14.86 2.75 3.25
N TYR A 269 -14.79 2.74 1.90
CA TYR A 269 -13.72 2.07 1.17
C TYR A 269 -12.99 3.09 0.30
N THR A 270 -11.68 3.00 0.23
CA THR A 270 -10.85 4.03 -0.37
C THR A 270 -9.75 3.47 -1.26
N VAL A 271 -9.33 4.28 -2.22
CA VAL A 271 -8.04 4.17 -2.88
C VAL A 271 -7.22 5.40 -2.47
N ASN A 272 -6.02 5.20 -1.97
CA ASN A 272 -5.15 6.25 -1.49
C ASN A 272 -5.79 7.13 -0.41
N GLY A 273 -6.57 6.52 0.49
CA GLY A 273 -7.08 7.14 1.69
C GLY A 273 -8.38 7.93 1.55
N VAL A 274 -8.88 8.17 0.32
CA VAL A 274 -10.07 9.00 0.09
C VAL A 274 -11.12 8.25 -0.74
N ALA A 275 -12.34 8.19 -0.21
CA ALA A 275 -13.48 7.58 -0.91
C ALA A 275 -13.90 8.42 -2.11
N PHE A 276 -14.16 7.76 -3.23
CA PHE A 276 -14.58 8.37 -4.50
C PHE A 276 -13.57 9.38 -5.10
N GLU A 277 -12.33 9.42 -4.63
CA GLU A 277 -11.33 10.39 -5.07
C GLU A 277 -11.21 10.45 -6.58
N TYR A 278 -11.00 9.29 -7.20
CA TYR A 278 -10.78 9.21 -8.66
C TYR A 278 -12.09 9.15 -9.48
N ARG A 279 -13.26 9.08 -8.84
CA ARG A 279 -14.55 9.34 -9.47
C ARG A 279 -14.75 10.84 -9.64
N ASP A 280 -14.47 11.60 -8.59
CA ASP A 280 -14.68 13.04 -8.54
C ASP A 280 -13.55 13.80 -9.25
N HIS A 281 -12.37 13.19 -9.31
CA HIS A 281 -11.17 13.68 -10.00
C HIS A 281 -10.60 12.58 -10.92
N PRO A 282 -11.19 12.37 -12.12
CA PRO A 282 -10.76 11.33 -13.06
C PRO A 282 -9.28 11.44 -13.42
N ILE A 283 -8.62 10.28 -13.56
CA ILE A 283 -7.22 10.20 -13.96
C ILE A 283 -7.14 10.30 -15.48
N HIS A 284 -6.40 11.30 -16.00
CA HIS A 284 -6.23 11.49 -17.44
C HIS A 284 -5.17 10.56 -18.00
N LEU A 285 -5.57 9.82 -19.04
CA LEU A 285 -4.70 8.91 -19.79
C LEU A 285 -4.72 9.26 -21.29
N VAL A 286 -3.73 8.74 -22.02
CA VAL A 286 -3.59 8.93 -23.46
C VAL A 286 -3.61 7.58 -24.15
N THR A 287 -4.35 7.46 -25.26
CA THR A 287 -4.40 6.21 -26.03
C THR A 287 -3.02 5.81 -26.53
N GLY A 288 -2.72 4.50 -26.45
CA GLY A 288 -1.45 3.91 -26.87
C GLY A 288 -0.30 4.11 -25.90
N GLN A 289 -0.42 4.98 -24.91
CA GLN A 289 0.61 5.16 -23.89
C GLN A 289 0.55 4.01 -22.87
N PRO A 290 1.69 3.41 -22.48
CA PRO A 290 1.71 2.37 -21.45
C PRO A 290 1.68 2.97 -20.04
N TYR A 291 0.93 2.32 -19.15
CA TYR A 291 0.75 2.68 -17.76
C TYR A 291 1.07 1.51 -16.83
N ARG A 292 1.63 1.82 -15.66
CA ARG A 292 1.92 0.87 -14.59
C ARG A 292 1.30 1.34 -13.29
N ILE A 293 0.53 0.46 -12.63
CA ILE A 293 0.01 0.68 -11.28
C ILE A 293 0.73 -0.27 -10.32
N TYR A 294 1.35 0.29 -9.30
CA TYR A 294 1.78 -0.44 -8.11
C TYR A 294 0.60 -0.53 -7.16
N LEU A 295 0.14 -1.75 -6.89
CA LEU A 295 -1.10 -2.03 -6.19
C LEU A 295 -0.83 -2.75 -4.87
N VAL A 296 -1.42 -2.26 -3.77
CA VAL A 296 -1.40 -2.88 -2.45
C VAL A 296 -2.80 -2.89 -1.86
N ASN A 297 -3.20 -4.00 -1.23
CA ASN A 297 -4.44 -4.10 -0.46
C ASN A 297 -4.14 -4.19 1.03
N MET A 298 -4.58 -3.19 1.79
CA MET A 298 -4.47 -3.15 3.26
C MET A 298 -5.85 -3.17 3.93
N LEU A 299 -6.86 -3.67 3.22
CA LEU A 299 -8.24 -3.72 3.70
C LEU A 299 -8.34 -4.62 4.92
N GLU A 300 -8.67 -4.02 6.06
CA GLU A 300 -8.99 -4.72 7.31
C GLU A 300 -10.47 -5.10 7.32
N PHE A 301 -10.87 -6.09 8.12
CA PHE A 301 -12.25 -6.55 8.35
C PHE A 301 -12.98 -7.21 7.16
N ASP A 302 -12.43 -7.18 5.97
CA ASP A 302 -12.95 -7.89 4.79
C ASP A 302 -11.90 -8.83 4.22
N PRO A 303 -12.21 -10.13 4.01
CA PRO A 303 -11.21 -11.13 3.67
C PRO A 303 -10.64 -10.98 2.26
N ILE A 304 -11.37 -10.36 1.35
CA ILE A 304 -10.98 -10.22 -0.06
C ILE A 304 -11.43 -8.87 -0.59
N ASN A 305 -10.51 -8.19 -1.25
CA ASN A 305 -10.77 -7.06 -2.13
C ASN A 305 -10.46 -7.44 -3.58
N ASN A 306 -10.79 -6.58 -4.51
CA ASN A 306 -10.42 -6.79 -5.91
C ASN A 306 -10.31 -5.46 -6.65
N PHE A 307 -9.62 -5.49 -7.78
CA PHE A 307 -9.51 -4.38 -8.73
C PHE A 307 -10.00 -4.87 -10.09
N HIS A 308 -11.04 -4.23 -10.62
CA HIS A 308 -11.58 -4.48 -11.95
C HIS A 308 -11.38 -3.25 -12.84
N LEU A 309 -10.99 -3.49 -14.10
CA LEU A 309 -10.72 -2.48 -15.11
C LEU A 309 -11.70 -2.61 -16.27
N HIS A 310 -12.48 -1.57 -16.56
CA HIS A 310 -13.43 -1.57 -17.67
C HIS A 310 -12.74 -1.40 -19.02
N GLY A 311 -13.28 -2.11 -20.01
CA GLY A 311 -12.93 -1.95 -21.43
C GLY A 311 -11.50 -2.32 -21.80
N ASN A 312 -10.78 -3.02 -20.91
CA ASN A 312 -9.38 -3.36 -21.10
C ASN A 312 -8.98 -4.61 -20.32
N LEU A 313 -7.78 -5.13 -20.65
CA LEU A 313 -7.08 -6.16 -19.89
C LEU A 313 -5.70 -5.62 -19.49
N PHE A 314 -5.26 -5.95 -18.29
CA PHE A 314 -3.92 -5.65 -17.80
C PHE A 314 -3.05 -6.90 -17.70
N GLN A 315 -1.75 -6.76 -17.85
CA GLN A 315 -0.76 -7.74 -17.44
C GLN A 315 -0.53 -7.61 -15.95
N TYR A 316 -0.58 -8.72 -15.20
CA TYR A 316 -0.42 -8.74 -13.75
C TYR A 316 0.85 -9.48 -13.32
N TYR A 317 1.57 -8.86 -12.40
CA TYR A 317 2.79 -9.37 -11.78
C TYR A 317 2.55 -9.49 -10.27
N PRO A 318 2.18 -10.67 -9.74
CA PRO A 318 1.98 -10.88 -8.32
C PRO A 318 3.20 -10.46 -7.51
N SER A 319 2.99 -9.75 -6.39
CA SER A 319 4.04 -9.14 -5.57
C SER A 319 5.04 -8.22 -6.31
N GLY A 320 5.01 -8.16 -7.64
CA GLY A 320 5.97 -7.41 -8.45
C GLY A 320 7.38 -7.99 -8.48
N THR A 321 7.61 -9.20 -7.94
CA THR A 321 8.93 -9.84 -7.82
C THR A 321 9.38 -10.58 -9.09
N SER A 322 8.61 -10.49 -10.17
CA SER A 322 8.94 -11.03 -11.49
C SER A 322 8.99 -9.93 -12.54
N LEU A 323 9.83 -10.09 -13.57
CA LEU A 323 9.84 -9.25 -14.77
C LEU A 323 8.93 -9.81 -15.88
N ILE A 324 8.36 -10.99 -15.66
CA ILE A 324 7.44 -11.65 -16.57
C ILE A 324 6.05 -11.64 -15.91
N PRO A 325 5.00 -11.17 -16.61
CA PRO A 325 3.65 -11.21 -16.07
C PRO A 325 3.19 -12.65 -15.91
N GLU A 326 2.43 -12.93 -14.85
CA GLU A 326 1.89 -14.28 -14.60
C GLU A 326 0.66 -14.54 -15.47
N TYR A 327 -0.20 -13.53 -15.61
CA TYR A 327 -1.41 -13.63 -16.42
C TYR A 327 -1.86 -12.28 -16.94
N LYS A 328 -2.86 -12.34 -17.86
CA LYS A 328 -3.57 -11.16 -18.37
C LYS A 328 -5.04 -11.29 -18.07
N ASN A 329 -5.63 -10.29 -17.41
CA ASN A 329 -7.03 -10.31 -16.99
C ASN A 329 -7.57 -8.88 -16.87
N ASP A 330 -8.87 -8.72 -16.69
CA ASP A 330 -9.57 -7.47 -16.39
C ASP A 330 -9.86 -7.29 -14.89
N ILE A 331 -9.63 -8.33 -14.09
CA ILE A 331 -9.84 -8.32 -12.64
C ILE A 331 -8.70 -9.06 -11.93
N VAL A 332 -8.30 -8.55 -10.76
CA VAL A 332 -7.43 -9.23 -9.81
C VAL A 332 -8.06 -9.23 -8.42
N SER A 333 -8.05 -10.39 -7.77
CA SER A 333 -8.48 -10.54 -6.38
C SER A 333 -7.26 -10.50 -5.46
N LEU A 334 -7.38 -9.77 -4.36
CA LEU A 334 -6.32 -9.50 -3.41
C LEU A 334 -6.83 -9.73 -1.98
N MET A 335 -6.15 -10.58 -1.23
CA MET A 335 -6.34 -10.69 0.20
C MET A 335 -5.65 -9.51 0.91
N GLN A 336 -5.88 -9.34 2.20
CA GLN A 336 -5.16 -8.36 2.99
C GLN A 336 -3.64 -8.62 2.93
N GLY A 337 -2.85 -7.57 2.71
CA GLY A 337 -1.39 -7.65 2.52
C GLY A 337 -0.96 -8.07 1.12
N ASP A 338 -1.89 -8.50 0.25
CA ASP A 338 -1.56 -8.81 -1.15
C ASP A 338 -1.25 -7.53 -1.94
N ARG A 339 -0.41 -7.73 -2.95
CA ARG A 339 0.14 -6.64 -3.76
C ARG A 339 0.59 -7.15 -5.12
N GLY A 340 0.80 -6.20 -6.03
CA GLY A 340 1.32 -6.53 -7.35
C GLY A 340 1.52 -5.33 -8.24
N ILE A 341 1.85 -5.60 -9.49
CA ILE A 341 1.97 -4.59 -10.54
C ILE A 341 0.98 -4.92 -11.65
N MET A 342 0.28 -3.90 -12.11
CA MET A 342 -0.61 -3.97 -13.26
C MET A 342 -0.02 -3.10 -14.39
N GLU A 343 0.09 -3.66 -15.61
CA GLU A 343 0.55 -2.92 -16.79
C GLU A 343 -0.49 -3.01 -17.90
N PHE A 344 -0.86 -1.86 -18.47
CA PHE A 344 -1.90 -1.76 -19.49
C PHE A 344 -1.71 -0.52 -20.38
N ASN A 345 -2.48 -0.46 -21.47
CA ASN A 345 -2.69 0.72 -22.28
C ASN A 345 -4.10 0.68 -22.88
N TYR A 346 -4.70 1.84 -23.12
CA TYR A 346 -5.99 1.92 -23.82
C TYR A 346 -5.79 2.17 -25.31
N ALA A 347 -6.51 1.42 -26.14
CA ALA A 347 -6.51 1.59 -27.60
C ALA A 347 -7.50 2.67 -28.05
N TYR A 348 -8.57 2.90 -27.29
CA TYR A 348 -9.67 3.79 -27.68
C TYR A 348 -9.87 4.90 -26.64
N PRO A 349 -10.19 6.14 -27.09
CA PRO A 349 -10.54 7.22 -26.17
C PRO A 349 -11.92 6.93 -25.54
N GLY A 350 -12.17 7.49 -24.36
CA GLY A 350 -13.41 7.35 -23.61
C GLY A 350 -13.18 7.41 -22.12
N THR A 351 -14.26 7.42 -21.37
CA THR A 351 -14.21 7.38 -19.90
C THR A 351 -14.45 5.95 -19.44
N TYR A 352 -13.50 5.37 -18.71
CA TYR A 352 -13.52 3.98 -18.27
C TYR A 352 -13.49 3.91 -16.74
N MET A 353 -14.41 3.13 -16.18
CA MET A 353 -14.44 2.89 -14.74
C MET A 353 -13.34 1.90 -14.35
N PHE A 354 -12.77 2.08 -13.17
CA PHE A 354 -12.09 1.05 -12.40
C PHE A 354 -12.67 1.02 -10.99
N HIS A 355 -12.86 -0.18 -10.43
CA HIS A 355 -13.55 -0.31 -9.15
C HIS A 355 -13.33 -1.68 -8.50
N ALA A 356 -13.69 -1.81 -7.23
CA ALA A 356 -13.93 -3.11 -6.62
C ALA A 356 -15.14 -3.77 -7.28
N HIS A 357 -15.01 -5.02 -7.73
CA HIS A 357 -16.15 -5.74 -8.34
C HIS A 357 -17.18 -6.17 -7.28
N LYS A 358 -16.82 -6.19 -6.00
CA LYS A 358 -17.78 -6.28 -4.91
C LYS A 358 -18.55 -4.96 -4.82
N THR A 359 -19.82 -4.98 -5.25
CA THR A 359 -20.67 -3.79 -5.41
C THR A 359 -20.76 -2.93 -4.16
N GLU A 360 -20.79 -3.56 -2.98
CA GLU A 360 -20.80 -2.83 -1.71
C GLU A 360 -19.59 -1.89 -1.55
N PHE A 361 -18.39 -2.36 -1.88
CA PHE A 361 -17.16 -1.56 -1.79
C PHE A 361 -17.19 -0.39 -2.77
N THR A 362 -17.65 -0.67 -4.00
CA THR A 362 -17.87 0.35 -5.04
C THR A 362 -18.80 1.45 -4.57
N MET A 363 -19.96 1.07 -4.02
CA MET A 363 -20.98 2.02 -3.55
C MET A 363 -20.57 2.81 -2.30
N LYS A 364 -19.60 2.30 -1.55
CA LYS A 364 -19.05 2.94 -0.34
C LYS A 364 -17.72 3.67 -0.57
N GLY A 365 -17.26 3.82 -1.82
CA GLY A 365 -16.12 4.69 -2.13
C GLY A 365 -15.00 4.13 -3.00
N TRP A 366 -14.93 2.79 -3.19
CA TRP A 366 -13.88 2.16 -3.96
C TRP A 366 -14.21 2.16 -5.46
N MET A 367 -14.15 3.30 -6.11
CA MET A 367 -14.28 3.45 -7.55
C MET A 367 -13.57 4.71 -8.05
N GLY A 368 -13.16 4.66 -9.33
CA GLY A 368 -12.55 5.77 -10.03
C GLY A 368 -12.83 5.72 -11.53
N MET A 369 -12.37 6.74 -12.24
CA MET A 369 -12.50 6.87 -13.69
C MET A 369 -11.12 7.17 -14.31
N PHE A 370 -10.86 6.52 -15.43
CA PHE A 370 -9.84 6.93 -16.38
C PHE A 370 -10.51 7.71 -17.50
N ASP A 371 -10.07 8.96 -17.71
CA ASP A 371 -10.46 9.79 -18.84
C ASP A 371 -9.37 9.71 -19.91
N VAL A 372 -9.64 8.93 -20.96
CA VAL A 372 -8.66 8.56 -21.98
C VAL A 372 -8.88 9.43 -23.23
N THR A 373 -7.87 10.21 -23.62
CA THR A 373 -7.92 11.11 -24.77
C THR A 373 -6.95 10.65 -25.87
N LYS A 374 -7.11 11.23 -27.07
CA LYS A 374 -6.14 11.03 -28.17
C LYS A 374 -4.93 11.93 -27.99
N PRO A 375 -3.72 11.53 -28.44
CA PRO A 375 -2.51 12.34 -28.29
C PRO A 375 -2.61 13.76 -28.84
N LYS A 376 -3.44 14.00 -29.84
CA LYS A 376 -3.65 15.32 -30.48
C LYS A 376 -4.53 16.28 -29.67
N GLU A 377 -5.33 15.76 -28.75
CA GLU A 377 -6.26 16.53 -27.90
C GLU A 377 -5.57 17.14 -26.68
N ILE A 378 -4.40 16.63 -26.32
CA ILE A 378 -3.51 17.18 -25.28
C ILE A 378 -2.58 18.27 -25.84
N GLY A 379 -3.03 19.04 -26.82
CA GLY A 379 -2.23 20.00 -27.56
C GLY A 379 -1.10 20.65 -26.78
N ASN A 380 0.08 20.79 -27.40
CA ASN A 380 1.30 21.47 -26.91
C ASN A 380 1.91 21.05 -25.56
N MET A 381 1.27 20.21 -24.73
CA MET A 381 1.87 19.69 -23.50
C MET A 381 2.77 18.48 -23.73
N ALA A 382 2.74 17.86 -24.90
CA ALA A 382 3.60 16.75 -25.27
C ALA A 382 5.12 17.08 -25.35
N SER A 383 5.50 18.35 -25.22
CA SER A 383 6.91 18.77 -25.16
C SER A 383 7.46 18.87 -23.72
N MET A 384 6.61 18.81 -22.71
CA MET A 384 7.02 18.75 -21.30
C MET A 384 6.78 17.32 -20.82
N GLY A 385 7.83 16.66 -20.37
CA GLY A 385 7.90 15.24 -20.02
C GLY A 385 6.60 14.71 -19.39
N MET A 386 6.06 13.65 -19.97
CA MET A 386 4.73 13.11 -19.74
C MET A 386 4.49 12.76 -18.28
N ASP A 387 3.87 13.68 -17.59
CA ASP A 387 3.34 13.46 -16.24
C ASP A 387 1.88 13.07 -16.33
N VAL A 388 1.42 12.25 -15.40
CA VAL A 388 -0.01 12.04 -15.19
C VAL A 388 -0.57 13.37 -14.71
N GLU A 389 -1.23 14.14 -15.58
CA GLU A 389 -1.84 15.40 -15.18
C GLU A 389 -3.20 15.11 -14.51
N LEU A 390 -3.25 15.41 -13.23
CA LEU A 390 -4.48 15.39 -12.43
C LEU A 390 -5.11 16.78 -12.51
N VAL A 391 -6.04 16.98 -13.45
CA VAL A 391 -6.74 18.26 -13.57
C VAL A 391 -7.81 18.37 -12.49
N GLY A 392 -7.41 18.94 -11.35
CA GLY A 392 -8.36 19.51 -10.40
C GLY A 392 -8.96 20.78 -10.97
N LYS A 393 -10.22 20.80 -11.32
CA LYS A 393 -10.92 22.05 -11.60
C LYS A 393 -11.01 22.88 -10.32
N GLN A 394 -10.10 23.85 -10.16
CA GLN A 394 -10.37 24.96 -9.28
C GLN A 394 -11.45 25.80 -9.92
N SER A 395 -12.67 25.71 -9.44
CA SER A 395 -13.71 26.68 -9.74
C SER A 395 -13.42 27.96 -8.96
N LEU A 396 -12.79 28.94 -9.61
CA LEU A 396 -12.89 30.31 -9.14
C LEU A 396 -14.28 30.82 -9.49
N ALA A 397 -15.03 31.13 -8.46
CA ALA A 397 -16.31 31.78 -8.51
C ALA A 397 -16.21 33.16 -9.17
N SER A 398 -17.02 33.44 -10.18
CA SER A 398 -17.80 34.66 -10.21
C SER A 398 -18.77 34.69 -11.40
N SER A 399 -19.99 35.03 -11.04
CA SER A 399 -21.07 35.74 -11.78
C SER A 399 -21.91 34.97 -12.81
N SER A 400 -23.12 34.69 -12.35
CA SER A 400 -24.43 35.04 -12.91
C SER A 400 -24.90 34.42 -14.22
N SER A 401 -26.08 33.86 -14.05
CA SER A 401 -27.27 33.73 -14.94
C SER A 401 -27.47 32.41 -15.68
N ALA A 402 -28.43 31.71 -15.14
CA ALA A 402 -29.56 30.98 -15.73
C ALA A 402 -29.42 30.31 -17.12
N ALA A 403 -29.53 28.99 -17.13
CA ALA A 403 -30.57 28.28 -17.88
C ALA A 403 -30.60 26.81 -17.43
N ALA A 404 -31.63 26.43 -16.72
CA ALA A 404 -31.95 25.04 -16.42
C ALA A 404 -32.49 24.37 -17.68
N ALA A 405 -31.75 23.41 -18.23
CA ALA A 405 -32.31 22.47 -19.21
C ALA A 405 -32.62 21.15 -18.47
N SER A 406 -33.89 20.94 -18.18
CA SER A 406 -34.43 19.67 -17.70
C SER A 406 -34.42 18.66 -18.83
N ILE A 407 -33.64 17.60 -18.69
CA ILE A 407 -33.76 16.41 -19.56
C ILE A 407 -34.73 15.46 -18.89
N THR A 408 -35.93 15.37 -19.47
CA THR A 408 -36.93 14.39 -19.09
C THR A 408 -36.60 13.07 -19.80
N VAL A 409 -36.19 12.08 -19.04
CA VAL A 409 -36.02 10.70 -19.54
C VAL A 409 -37.39 10.02 -19.44
N THR A 410 -38.08 9.83 -20.57
CA THR A 410 -39.27 8.99 -20.65
C THR A 410 -38.86 7.52 -20.77
N ALA A 411 -39.27 6.71 -19.83
CA ALA A 411 -39.17 5.25 -19.90
C ALA A 411 -40.23 4.70 -20.88
N PRO A 412 -39.92 3.64 -21.66
CA PRO A 412 -40.92 2.99 -22.54
C PRO A 412 -41.92 2.20 -21.69
N PRO A 413 -43.19 2.06 -22.20
CA PRO A 413 -44.25 1.41 -21.45
C PRO A 413 -44.07 -0.11 -21.38
N LEU A 414 -44.30 -0.66 -20.20
CA LEU A 414 -44.37 -2.11 -19.97
C LEU A 414 -45.71 -2.63 -20.51
N ASN A 415 -45.67 -3.60 -21.42
CA ASN A 415 -46.83 -4.36 -21.88
C ASN A 415 -47.32 -5.30 -20.77
N PRO A 416 -48.62 -5.33 -20.45
CA PRO A 416 -49.17 -6.29 -19.52
C PRO A 416 -49.39 -7.65 -20.18
N THR A 417 -48.66 -8.67 -19.80
CA THR A 417 -48.97 -10.05 -20.15
C THR A 417 -49.98 -10.61 -19.13
N THR A 418 -51.14 -10.96 -19.63
CA THR A 418 -52.25 -11.63 -18.94
C THR A 418 -51.78 -12.98 -18.34
N ALA A 419 -51.92 -13.10 -17.04
CA ALA A 419 -51.82 -14.38 -16.33
C ALA A 419 -53.16 -15.10 -16.40
N THR A 420 -53.16 -16.27 -17.03
CA THR A 420 -54.27 -17.22 -16.99
C THR A 420 -54.06 -18.16 -15.81
N THR A 421 -54.92 -18.09 -14.83
CA THR A 421 -55.02 -19.06 -13.74
C THR A 421 -55.73 -20.33 -14.23
N THR A 422 -55.08 -21.49 -14.12
CA THR A 422 -55.78 -22.79 -14.05
C THR A 422 -55.35 -23.49 -12.78
N GLY A 423 -56.28 -23.59 -11.86
CA GLY A 423 -56.13 -24.45 -10.69
C GLY A 423 -56.35 -25.90 -11.04
N THR A 424 -55.65 -26.79 -10.35
CA THR A 424 -56.18 -28.13 -10.03
C THR A 424 -55.55 -28.63 -8.73
N GLN A 425 -56.44 -29.06 -7.84
CA GLN A 425 -56.14 -29.80 -6.60
C GLN A 425 -55.57 -31.19 -6.89
N GLN A 426 -54.60 -31.62 -6.16
CA GLN A 426 -54.57 -32.82 -5.28
C GLN A 426 -53.31 -32.77 -4.41
#